data_01775f8fed84a63ec2ab44a174e999b4
#
_entry.id   01775f8fed84a63ec2ab44a174e999b4
#
_cell.length_a   1.000
_cell.length_b   1.000
_cell.length_c   1.000
_cell.angle_alpha   90.00
_cell.angle_beta   90.00
_cell.angle_gamma   90.00
#
_symmetry.space_group_name_H-M   'P 1'
#
loop_
_entity.id
_entity.type
_entity.pdbx_description
1 polymer ?
#
loop_
_entity_poly.entity_id
_entity_poly.type
_entity_poly.pdbx_seq_one_letter_code
_entity_poly.pdbx_strand_id
1 'polypeptide(L)'
;MASPLSRRLFLKQASLASATGVAVPTLLSATSYKKAAETVTIGHNGFKYRVVPGWGVLDAGKNPVNDCHEMVQDAKGRIILLTNETKNNILIYDKSGKLLETWGHSYPGGHGLTLGGEGNDQYLLICDTDRNQVIKTDLKGKELMKLDYPRETGNYNYSSQFKPTETAINPANGDIYVVDGYGLNYVTQYDKNGKLIRQWGGKGDTNETFDCCHGITVDRRVAANPTLLVTDRRHNALKRFSLDGKYQSTIALPGSYICRPVIRGENIYGAVFRSTSDSYPDSGYIQILDKNDKVISTPGGSVPTYQDGKLTEQRKDRTNSPFLHPHDVLVDEDDSIYVAQWASKKTYPIKLERVA
;
A
#
# COMPACT_ATOMS: atom_id res chain seq x y z
N MET A 1 35.44 -43.87 -26.26
CA MET A 1 35.80 -43.36 -27.57
C MET A 1 34.57 -43.38 -28.44
N ALA A 2 33.92 -42.27 -28.69
CA ALA A 2 33.02 -41.98 -29.81
C ALA A 2 32.74 -40.47 -29.80
N SER A 3 33.12 -39.82 -30.90
CA SER A 3 33.17 -38.41 -31.17
C SER A 3 31.78 -37.80 -31.48
N PRO A 4 31.56 -36.47 -31.34
CA PRO A 4 30.27 -35.84 -31.51
C PRO A 4 29.96 -35.50 -32.97
N LEU A 5 28.73 -35.76 -33.41
CA LEU A 5 28.21 -35.36 -34.74
C LEU A 5 27.66 -33.95 -34.75
N SER A 6 28.12 -33.20 -35.73
CA SER A 6 27.99 -31.78 -35.93
C SER A 6 26.58 -31.35 -36.41
N ARG A 7 26.19 -30.17 -35.94
CA ARG A 7 25.09 -29.35 -36.49
C ARG A 7 25.50 -28.78 -37.86
N ARG A 8 25.09 -29.39 -38.96
CA ARG A 8 25.02 -28.76 -40.31
C ARG A 8 24.44 -29.79 -41.26
N LEU A 9 23.14 -29.68 -41.53
CA LEU A 9 22.48 -30.03 -42.79
C LEU A 9 20.96 -29.93 -42.68
N PHE A 10 20.42 -28.76 -42.89
CA PHE A 10 19.02 -28.59 -43.35
C PHE A 10 18.83 -27.21 -43.96
N LEU A 11 19.46 -27.02 -45.13
CA LEU A 11 19.14 -25.92 -46.04
C LEU A 11 19.50 -26.38 -47.43
N LYS A 12 18.49 -26.85 -48.18
CA LYS A 12 18.39 -26.75 -49.64
C LYS A 12 17.21 -27.59 -50.10
N GLN A 13 16.16 -26.89 -50.49
CA GLN A 13 15.33 -27.12 -51.67
C GLN A 13 13.99 -26.39 -51.51
N ALA A 14 13.87 -25.25 -52.15
CA ALA A 14 12.58 -24.69 -52.56
C ALA A 14 12.77 -24.16 -53.97
N SER A 15 12.29 -24.92 -54.93
CA SER A 15 12.26 -24.58 -56.34
C SER A 15 11.04 -23.72 -56.67
N LEU A 16 11.23 -22.77 -57.60
CA LEU A 16 10.24 -21.89 -58.19
C LEU A 16 9.03 -22.63 -58.77
N ALA A 17 7.83 -22.09 -58.57
CA ALA A 17 6.71 -22.18 -59.47
C ALA A 17 5.98 -20.84 -59.52
N SER A 18 6.11 -20.16 -60.65
CA SER A 18 5.38 -18.93 -61.00
C SER A 18 3.94 -19.30 -61.41
N ALA A 19 2.94 -18.73 -60.78
CA ALA A 19 1.58 -18.71 -61.28
C ALA A 19 0.99 -17.32 -61.05
N THR A 20 0.71 -16.64 -62.17
CA THR A 20 -0.04 -15.38 -62.26
C THR A 20 -1.49 -15.61 -61.84
N GLY A 21 -1.91 -15.05 -60.73
CA GLY A 21 -3.30 -15.05 -60.22
C GLY A 21 -3.69 -13.65 -59.82
N VAL A 22 -4.75 -13.15 -60.41
CA VAL A 22 -5.38 -11.86 -60.16
C VAL A 22 -5.79 -11.76 -58.69
N ALA A 23 -5.25 -10.79 -57.99
CA ALA A 23 -5.60 -10.52 -56.60
C ALA A 23 -6.92 -9.74 -56.55
N VAL A 24 -7.99 -10.39 -56.09
CA VAL A 24 -9.20 -9.73 -55.60
C VAL A 24 -8.95 -9.34 -54.16
N PRO A 25 -9.07 -8.05 -53.75
CA PRO A 25 -8.92 -7.71 -52.34
C PRO A 25 -10.16 -8.17 -51.57
N THR A 26 -10.07 -9.30 -50.93
CA THR A 26 -11.00 -9.66 -49.85
C THR A 26 -10.74 -8.74 -48.67
N LEU A 27 -11.59 -7.74 -48.51
CA LEU A 27 -11.74 -6.99 -47.26
C LEU A 27 -12.18 -7.98 -46.18
N LEU A 28 -11.23 -8.60 -45.49
CA LEU A 28 -11.45 -9.20 -44.19
C LEU A 28 -11.72 -8.05 -43.22
N SER A 29 -13.01 -7.77 -43.00
CA SER A 29 -13.44 -6.99 -41.84
C SER A 29 -13.09 -7.78 -40.62
N ALA A 30 -11.93 -7.47 -40.04
CA ALA A 30 -11.58 -7.89 -38.69
C ALA A 30 -12.51 -7.15 -37.69
N THR A 31 -13.73 -7.62 -37.55
CA THR A 31 -14.54 -7.36 -36.38
C THR A 31 -13.84 -8.09 -35.23
N SER A 32 -12.82 -7.43 -34.65
CA SER A 32 -12.34 -7.79 -33.36
C SER A 32 -13.48 -7.53 -32.39
N TYR A 33 -14.23 -8.59 -32.09
CA TYR A 33 -15.03 -8.62 -30.88
C TYR A 33 -14.05 -8.40 -29.72
N LYS A 34 -13.90 -7.16 -29.27
CA LYS A 34 -13.47 -6.89 -27.89
C LYS A 34 -14.56 -7.53 -27.03
N LYS A 35 -14.37 -8.79 -26.65
CA LYS A 35 -15.09 -9.39 -25.54
C LYS A 35 -14.86 -8.42 -24.39
N ALA A 36 -15.90 -7.72 -23.96
CA ALA A 36 -15.83 -6.90 -22.77
C ALA A 36 -15.27 -7.83 -21.69
N ALA A 37 -14.08 -7.52 -21.19
CA ALA A 37 -13.51 -8.31 -20.09
C ALA A 37 -14.57 -8.30 -19.00
N GLU A 38 -15.09 -9.47 -18.65
CA GLU A 38 -16.00 -9.60 -17.52
C GLU A 38 -15.32 -8.92 -16.34
N THR A 39 -15.91 -7.83 -15.86
CA THR A 39 -15.35 -7.07 -14.75
C THR A 39 -15.50 -7.92 -13.50
N VAL A 40 -14.40 -8.54 -13.08
CA VAL A 40 -14.37 -9.38 -11.90
C VAL A 40 -14.79 -8.56 -10.69
N THR A 41 -15.82 -9.02 -9.98
CA THR A 41 -16.25 -8.44 -8.71
C THR A 41 -15.57 -9.20 -7.58
N ILE A 42 -14.90 -8.49 -6.70
CA ILE A 42 -14.17 -9.05 -5.54
C ILE A 42 -14.73 -8.47 -4.24
N GLY A 43 -14.57 -9.23 -3.13
CA GLY A 43 -15.07 -8.83 -1.81
C GLY A 43 -16.36 -9.55 -1.42
N HIS A 44 -16.84 -9.29 -0.19
CA HIS A 44 -17.87 -10.08 0.49
C HIS A 44 -18.85 -9.19 1.27
N ASN A 45 -20.00 -9.74 1.66
CA ASN A 45 -20.92 -9.15 2.66
C ASN A 45 -21.29 -7.69 2.43
N GLY A 46 -21.68 -7.31 1.21
CA GLY A 46 -22.05 -5.92 0.88
C GLY A 46 -20.83 -4.99 0.66
N PHE A 47 -19.60 -5.45 0.88
CA PHE A 47 -18.37 -4.75 0.54
C PHE A 47 -17.74 -5.40 -0.70
N LYS A 48 -18.40 -5.20 -1.83
CA LYS A 48 -18.01 -5.74 -3.14
C LYS A 48 -17.49 -4.63 -4.03
N TYR A 49 -16.50 -4.95 -4.84
CA TYR A 49 -15.80 -3.98 -5.66
C TYR A 49 -15.53 -4.51 -7.06
N ARG A 50 -15.56 -3.62 -8.03
CA ARG A 50 -15.15 -3.86 -9.41
C ARG A 50 -13.81 -3.20 -9.67
N VAL A 51 -12.89 -3.91 -10.29
CA VAL A 51 -11.61 -3.34 -10.74
C VAL A 51 -11.87 -2.37 -11.90
N VAL A 52 -11.32 -1.15 -11.82
CA VAL A 52 -11.33 -0.16 -12.90
C VAL A 52 -10.09 -0.36 -13.76
N PRO A 53 -10.22 -0.88 -14.99
CA PRO A 53 -9.07 -1.15 -15.82
C PRO A 53 -8.33 0.13 -16.21
N GLY A 54 -7.00 0.13 -16.07
CA GLY A 54 -6.14 1.20 -16.57
C GLY A 54 -6.17 2.50 -15.79
N TRP A 55 -6.82 2.56 -14.63
CA TRP A 55 -6.78 3.76 -13.79
C TRP A 55 -5.34 4.13 -13.43
N GLY A 56 -4.96 5.39 -13.63
CA GLY A 56 -3.66 5.92 -13.23
C GLY A 56 -2.45 5.36 -14.01
N VAL A 57 -2.67 4.55 -15.05
CA VAL A 57 -1.58 4.01 -15.88
C VAL A 57 -1.01 5.11 -16.77
N LEU A 58 0.31 5.30 -16.70
CA LEU A 58 1.04 6.34 -17.42
C LEU A 58 2.06 5.73 -18.40
N ASP A 59 2.69 6.61 -19.18
CA ASP A 59 3.88 6.27 -19.97
C ASP A 59 5.08 6.08 -19.01
N ALA A 60 5.50 4.85 -18.82
CA ALA A 60 6.60 4.49 -17.92
C ALA A 60 7.97 5.06 -18.35
N GLY A 61 8.12 5.50 -19.60
CA GLY A 61 9.32 6.19 -20.05
C GLY A 61 9.41 7.63 -19.51
N LYS A 62 8.26 8.27 -19.31
CA LYS A 62 8.14 9.65 -18.84
C LYS A 62 7.92 9.75 -17.33
N ASN A 63 7.00 8.96 -16.81
CA ASN A 63 6.57 8.98 -15.41
C ASN A 63 6.66 7.58 -14.80
N PRO A 64 7.87 7.02 -14.69
CA PRO A 64 8.03 5.67 -14.13
C PRO A 64 7.59 5.63 -12.66
N VAL A 65 7.17 4.44 -12.25
CA VAL A 65 7.06 4.07 -10.84
C VAL A 65 7.98 2.88 -10.57
N ASN A 66 8.40 2.71 -9.32
CA ASN A 66 9.07 1.49 -8.90
C ASN A 66 8.16 0.75 -7.91
N ASP A 67 8.37 0.88 -6.61
CA ASP A 67 7.41 0.40 -5.62
C ASP A 67 6.45 1.54 -5.28
N CYS A 68 5.16 1.32 -5.48
CA CYS A 68 4.12 2.24 -5.04
C CYS A 68 3.79 1.92 -3.58
N HIS A 69 4.12 2.83 -2.67
CA HIS A 69 3.99 2.53 -1.25
C HIS A 69 2.68 3.02 -0.65
N GLU A 70 2.36 4.29 -0.78
CA GLU A 70 1.20 4.87 -0.12
C GLU A 70 0.51 5.95 -0.94
N MET A 71 -0.77 6.17 -0.60
CA MET A 71 -1.61 7.19 -1.22
C MET A 71 -2.42 7.95 -0.17
N VAL A 72 -2.59 9.26 -0.43
CA VAL A 72 -3.49 10.13 0.34
C VAL A 72 -4.33 10.97 -0.60
N GLN A 73 -5.50 11.44 -0.12
CA GLN A 73 -6.35 12.36 -0.86
C GLN A 73 -6.30 13.74 -0.20
N ASP A 74 -6.00 14.78 -0.97
CA ASP A 74 -5.96 16.14 -0.46
C ASP A 74 -7.35 16.81 -0.43
N ALA A 75 -7.43 18.01 0.16
CA ALA A 75 -8.68 18.76 0.28
C ALA A 75 -9.30 19.18 -1.07
N LYS A 76 -8.56 19.05 -2.18
CA LYS A 76 -9.06 19.29 -3.55
C LYS A 76 -9.52 18.01 -4.23
N GLY A 77 -9.54 16.88 -3.52
CA GLY A 77 -9.91 15.57 -4.06
C GLY A 77 -8.85 14.93 -4.95
N ARG A 78 -7.60 15.46 -4.98
CA ARG A 78 -6.51 14.88 -5.75
C ARG A 78 -5.90 13.69 -5.02
N ILE A 79 -5.54 12.67 -5.76
CA ILE A 79 -4.88 11.47 -5.22
C ILE A 79 -3.36 11.66 -5.33
N ILE A 80 -2.68 11.64 -4.21
CA ILE A 80 -1.22 11.80 -4.11
C ILE A 80 -0.62 10.43 -3.84
N LEU A 81 0.22 9.95 -4.74
CA LEU A 81 0.93 8.67 -4.66
C LEU A 81 2.39 8.90 -4.30
N LEU A 82 2.90 8.16 -3.34
CA LEU A 82 4.33 8.02 -3.05
C LEU A 82 4.89 6.75 -3.68
N THR A 83 6.01 6.89 -4.38
CA THR A 83 6.84 5.78 -4.88
C THR A 83 8.31 6.04 -4.56
N ASN A 84 9.11 4.99 -4.44
CA ASN A 84 10.55 5.09 -4.27
C ASN A 84 11.32 5.29 -5.61
N GLU A 85 10.61 5.60 -6.71
CA GLU A 85 11.21 5.97 -7.99
C GLU A 85 11.72 7.41 -7.94
N THR A 86 13.05 7.59 -7.99
CA THR A 86 13.67 8.91 -7.79
C THR A 86 13.59 9.86 -8.99
N LYS A 87 13.03 9.45 -10.11
CA LYS A 87 12.67 10.39 -11.18
C LYS A 87 11.44 11.22 -10.81
N ASN A 88 10.54 10.67 -10.03
CA ASN A 88 9.30 11.31 -9.58
C ASN A 88 8.73 10.56 -8.35
N ASN A 89 9.21 10.87 -7.17
CA ASN A 89 8.74 10.20 -5.96
C ASN A 89 7.25 10.42 -5.67
N ILE A 90 6.71 11.56 -6.08
CA ILE A 90 5.31 11.93 -5.90
C ILE A 90 4.63 12.10 -7.26
N LEU A 91 3.51 11.41 -7.43
CA LEU A 91 2.60 11.56 -8.56
C LEU A 91 1.24 12.01 -8.04
N ILE A 92 0.69 13.07 -8.63
CA ILE A 92 -0.61 13.63 -8.22
C ILE A 92 -1.60 13.44 -9.36
N TYR A 93 -2.68 12.70 -9.08
CA TYR A 93 -3.75 12.39 -10.02
C TYR A 93 -5.04 13.12 -9.66
N ASP A 94 -5.90 13.33 -10.63
CA ASP A 94 -7.32 13.53 -10.36
C ASP A 94 -8.02 12.17 -10.13
N LYS A 95 -9.29 12.21 -9.71
CA LYS A 95 -10.08 10.98 -9.44
C LYS A 95 -10.32 10.11 -10.69
N SER A 96 -10.16 10.67 -11.89
CA SER A 96 -10.26 9.91 -13.15
C SER A 96 -9.00 9.09 -13.46
N GLY A 97 -7.90 9.36 -12.75
CA GLY A 97 -6.58 8.74 -12.99
C GLY A 97 -5.70 9.54 -13.95
N LYS A 98 -6.10 10.77 -14.31
CA LYS A 98 -5.27 11.67 -15.10
C LYS A 98 -4.18 12.28 -14.23
N LEU A 99 -2.93 12.18 -14.66
CA LEU A 99 -1.80 12.83 -14.00
C LEU A 99 -1.94 14.35 -14.10
N LEU A 100 -1.81 15.03 -12.97
CA LEU A 100 -1.83 16.48 -12.86
C LEU A 100 -0.44 17.06 -12.66
N GLU A 101 0.36 16.46 -11.77
CA GLU A 101 1.65 16.97 -11.33
C GLU A 101 2.56 15.83 -10.87
N THR A 102 3.87 16.00 -10.98
CA THR A 102 4.88 15.13 -10.37
C THR A 102 5.99 15.94 -9.76
N TRP A 103 6.58 15.44 -8.68
CA TRP A 103 7.77 16.03 -8.07
C TRP A 103 8.52 15.02 -7.17
N GLY A 104 9.68 15.43 -6.66
CA GLY A 104 10.50 14.63 -5.75
C GLY A 104 11.53 13.77 -6.47
N HIS A 105 12.79 13.87 -5.98
CA HIS A 105 13.93 13.13 -6.50
C HIS A 105 14.84 12.62 -5.40
N SER A 106 14.44 12.79 -4.13
CA SER A 106 15.32 12.65 -2.97
C SER A 106 14.82 11.64 -1.94
N TYR A 107 13.83 10.81 -2.30
CA TYR A 107 13.24 9.82 -1.40
C TYR A 107 13.44 8.40 -1.92
N PRO A 108 14.71 7.88 -1.92
CA PRO A 108 15.01 6.55 -2.46
C PRO A 108 14.37 5.42 -1.66
N GLY A 109 14.17 5.63 -0.37
CA GLY A 109 13.45 4.73 0.54
C GLY A 109 12.04 5.22 0.88
N GLY A 110 11.41 6.04 0.02
CA GLY A 110 10.07 6.59 0.25
C GLY A 110 9.05 5.49 0.53
N HIS A 111 8.47 5.46 1.76
CA HIS A 111 7.68 4.37 2.28
C HIS A 111 6.33 4.82 2.83
N GLY A 112 6.30 5.56 3.95
CA GLY A 112 5.07 6.09 4.55
C GLY A 112 4.69 7.47 4.02
N LEU A 113 3.40 7.75 3.86
CA LEU A 113 2.87 9.04 3.39
C LEU A 113 1.64 9.43 4.20
N THR A 114 1.77 10.44 5.06
CA THR A 114 0.64 10.97 5.84
C THR A 114 0.34 12.40 5.43
N LEU A 115 -0.94 12.69 5.19
CA LEU A 115 -1.43 14.05 4.95
C LEU A 115 -1.84 14.69 6.27
N GLY A 116 -1.32 15.88 6.55
CA GLY A 116 -1.71 16.72 7.68
C GLY A 116 -2.17 18.11 7.25
N GLY A 117 -2.68 18.88 8.21
CA GLY A 117 -3.20 20.22 7.96
C GLY A 117 -4.57 20.23 7.29
N GLU A 118 -5.13 21.44 7.07
CA GLU A 118 -6.44 21.63 6.48
C GLU A 118 -6.37 22.67 5.36
N GLY A 119 -7.27 22.55 4.39
CA GLY A 119 -7.42 23.51 3.30
C GLY A 119 -6.10 23.78 2.56
N ASN A 120 -5.62 25.02 2.58
CA ASN A 120 -4.39 25.41 1.91
C ASN A 120 -3.11 25.17 2.74
N ASP A 121 -3.27 24.87 4.02
CA ASP A 121 -2.14 24.61 4.94
C ASP A 121 -1.80 23.13 5.03
N GLN A 122 -2.29 22.31 4.08
CA GLN A 122 -1.97 20.91 4.03
C GLN A 122 -0.50 20.65 3.74
N TYR A 123 0.03 19.60 4.35
CA TYR A 123 1.40 19.15 4.22
C TYR A 123 1.49 17.63 4.20
N LEU A 124 2.61 17.12 3.74
CA LEU A 124 2.92 15.69 3.75
C LEU A 124 3.99 15.38 4.78
N LEU A 125 3.85 14.26 5.48
CA LEU A 125 4.93 13.58 6.17
C LEU A 125 5.34 12.38 5.32
N ILE A 126 6.60 12.33 4.93
CA ILE A 126 7.19 11.27 4.11
C ILE A 126 8.19 10.50 4.96
N CYS A 127 7.92 9.23 5.21
CA CYS A 127 8.91 8.32 5.80
C CYS A 127 9.87 7.84 4.73
N ASP A 128 11.17 7.97 4.96
CA ASP A 128 12.19 7.44 4.06
C ASP A 128 13.12 6.49 4.83
N THR A 129 13.02 5.20 4.51
CA THR A 129 13.75 4.14 5.19
C THR A 129 15.23 4.09 4.86
N ASP A 130 15.64 4.67 3.71
CA ASP A 130 17.05 4.73 3.29
C ASP A 130 17.74 6.00 3.82
N ARG A 131 17.00 7.11 3.90
CA ARG A 131 17.46 8.34 4.56
C ARG A 131 17.41 8.25 6.08
N ASN A 132 16.68 7.30 6.64
CA ASN A 132 16.45 7.15 8.08
C ASN A 132 15.83 8.41 8.70
N GLN A 133 14.82 8.97 8.03
CA GLN A 133 14.22 10.26 8.37
C GLN A 133 12.71 10.25 8.08
N VAL A 134 11.98 11.13 8.79
CA VAL A 134 10.66 11.58 8.38
C VAL A 134 10.78 13.03 7.93
N ILE A 135 10.31 13.32 6.72
CA ILE A 135 10.41 14.64 6.11
C ILE A 135 9.01 15.25 6.00
N LYS A 136 8.82 16.44 6.57
CA LYS A 136 7.61 17.24 6.37
C LYS A 136 7.80 18.16 5.18
N THR A 137 6.88 18.13 4.20
CA THR A 137 6.89 19.02 3.04
C THR A 137 5.55 19.71 2.86
N ASP A 138 5.51 20.84 2.17
CA ASP A 138 4.26 21.29 1.56
C ASP A 138 3.84 20.36 0.42
N LEU A 139 2.66 20.58 -0.17
CA LEU A 139 2.16 19.75 -1.27
C LEU A 139 2.93 19.93 -2.60
N LYS A 140 3.90 20.84 -2.65
CA LYS A 140 4.78 21.09 -3.79
C LYS A 140 6.21 20.58 -3.57
N GLY A 141 6.47 19.91 -2.44
CA GLY A 141 7.74 19.31 -2.13
C GLY A 141 8.77 20.22 -1.46
N LYS A 142 8.38 21.45 -1.07
CA LYS A 142 9.25 22.29 -0.25
C LYS A 142 9.36 21.68 1.15
N GLU A 143 10.57 21.34 1.57
CA GLU A 143 10.84 20.83 2.91
C GLU A 143 10.55 21.89 3.98
N LEU A 144 9.78 21.51 4.99
CA LEU A 144 9.35 22.34 6.11
C LEU A 144 10.01 21.92 7.44
N MET A 145 10.25 20.60 7.63
CA MET A 145 10.84 20.03 8.85
C MET A 145 11.41 18.64 8.56
N LYS A 146 12.39 18.21 9.33
CA LYS A 146 12.88 16.83 9.38
C LYS A 146 12.86 16.29 10.80
N LEU A 147 12.49 15.01 10.92
CA LEU A 147 12.70 14.22 12.12
C LEU A 147 13.80 13.19 11.82
N ASP A 148 14.93 13.35 12.47
CA ASP A 148 16.02 12.40 12.47
C ASP A 148 15.74 11.29 13.50
N TYR A 149 16.63 10.29 13.56
CA TYR A 149 16.51 9.28 14.60
C TYR A 149 16.57 9.90 16.01
N PRO A 150 15.69 9.44 16.93
CA PRO A 150 15.52 10.06 18.24
C PRO A 150 16.66 9.69 19.21
N ARG A 151 17.79 10.37 19.10
CA ARG A 151 18.99 10.14 19.94
C ARG A 151 18.70 10.26 21.43
N GLU A 152 17.82 11.19 21.78
CA GLU A 152 17.49 11.54 23.17
C GLU A 152 16.84 10.38 23.93
N THR A 153 16.31 9.39 23.22
CA THR A 153 15.73 8.18 23.83
C THR A 153 16.78 7.22 24.38
N GLY A 154 18.01 7.30 23.86
CA GLY A 154 19.09 6.35 24.19
C GLY A 154 18.94 4.96 23.58
N ASN A 155 17.88 4.71 22.79
CA ASN A 155 17.63 3.40 22.19
C ASN A 155 18.36 3.17 20.85
N TYR A 156 18.82 4.24 20.20
CA TYR A 156 19.51 4.17 18.92
C TYR A 156 20.99 4.58 19.07
N ASN A 157 21.89 3.72 18.64
CA ASN A 157 23.33 4.01 18.65
C ASN A 157 23.75 4.83 17.42
N TYR A 158 23.04 4.63 16.29
CA TYR A 158 23.35 5.31 15.01
C TYR A 158 22.09 5.37 14.13
N SER A 159 22.10 6.28 13.16
CA SER A 159 20.93 6.62 12.34
C SER A 159 20.38 5.43 11.53
N SER A 160 21.23 4.54 11.05
CA SER A 160 20.79 3.39 10.24
C SER A 160 19.95 2.35 11.00
N GLN A 161 19.87 2.45 12.32
CA GLN A 161 18.94 1.65 13.13
C GLN A 161 17.50 2.20 13.11
N PHE A 162 17.31 3.46 12.70
CA PHE A 162 16.00 4.09 12.57
C PHE A 162 15.53 3.96 11.12
N LYS A 163 14.47 3.18 10.90
CA LYS A 163 13.88 2.96 9.57
C LYS A 163 12.37 3.19 9.66
N PRO A 164 11.94 4.47 9.65
CA PRO A 164 10.55 4.84 9.84
C PRO A 164 9.71 4.29 8.68
N THR A 165 8.64 3.58 9.02
CA THR A 165 7.74 2.98 8.03
C THR A 165 6.46 3.77 7.87
N GLU A 166 5.96 4.43 8.92
CA GLU A 166 4.71 5.17 8.85
C GLU A 166 4.64 6.25 9.91
N THR A 167 3.75 7.24 9.68
CA THR A 167 3.38 8.26 10.66
C THR A 167 1.86 8.33 10.86
N ALA A 168 1.44 8.86 12.00
CA ALA A 168 0.08 9.30 12.25
C ALA A 168 0.09 10.68 12.92
N ILE A 169 -0.94 11.48 12.68
CA ILE A 169 -1.08 12.82 13.25
C ILE A 169 -2.29 12.83 14.17
N ASN A 170 -2.12 13.28 15.41
CA ASN A 170 -3.24 13.58 16.28
C ASN A 170 -3.89 14.90 15.82
N PRO A 171 -5.10 14.89 15.26
CA PRO A 171 -5.70 16.10 14.72
C PRO A 171 -6.11 17.11 15.80
N ALA A 172 -6.16 16.71 17.08
CA ALA A 172 -6.52 17.62 18.16
C ALA A 172 -5.40 18.60 18.54
N ASN A 173 -4.13 18.19 18.41
CA ASN A 173 -2.99 19.00 18.85
C ASN A 173 -1.82 19.02 17.85
N GLY A 174 -1.89 18.18 16.80
CA GLY A 174 -0.85 18.08 15.78
C GLY A 174 0.33 17.18 16.16
N ASP A 175 0.28 16.45 17.27
CA ASP A 175 1.33 15.51 17.64
C ASP A 175 1.53 14.45 16.56
N ILE A 176 2.79 14.11 16.31
CA ILE A 176 3.21 13.17 15.28
C ILE A 176 3.67 11.88 15.96
N TYR A 177 3.08 10.77 15.56
CA TYR A 177 3.54 9.44 15.94
C TYR A 177 4.30 8.82 14.77
N VAL A 178 5.47 8.27 15.03
CA VAL A 178 6.33 7.60 14.04
C VAL A 178 6.56 6.17 14.47
N VAL A 179 6.29 5.22 13.59
CA VAL A 179 6.63 3.81 13.81
C VAL A 179 7.90 3.45 13.04
N ASP A 180 8.80 2.75 13.70
CA ASP A 180 10.11 2.32 13.20
C ASP A 180 10.10 0.81 12.87
N GLY A 181 9.20 0.42 11.97
CA GLY A 181 8.87 -0.99 11.71
C GLY A 181 9.99 -1.79 11.05
N TYR A 182 10.91 -1.15 10.34
CA TYR A 182 12.08 -1.80 9.73
C TYR A 182 13.38 -1.55 10.50
N GLY A 183 13.32 -0.80 11.59
CA GLY A 183 14.41 -0.57 12.51
C GLY A 183 14.26 -1.36 13.82
N LEU A 184 14.15 -0.65 14.92
CA LEU A 184 14.10 -1.24 16.27
C LEU A 184 12.68 -1.48 16.81
N ASN A 185 11.65 -1.21 16.02
CA ASN A 185 10.23 -1.45 16.34
C ASN A 185 9.68 -0.55 17.47
N TYR A 186 10.14 0.67 17.58
CA TYR A 186 9.58 1.65 18.51
C TYR A 186 8.47 2.48 17.87
N VAL A 187 7.55 2.95 18.69
CA VAL A 187 6.62 4.04 18.41
C VAL A 187 7.13 5.28 19.11
N THR A 188 7.39 6.34 18.37
CA THR A 188 7.91 7.61 18.92
C THR A 188 6.89 8.72 18.71
N GLN A 189 6.54 9.44 19.79
CA GLN A 189 5.66 10.60 19.73
C GLN A 189 6.48 11.88 19.81
N TYR A 190 6.21 12.78 18.87
CA TYR A 190 6.72 14.14 18.79
C TYR A 190 5.57 15.14 18.90
N ASP A 191 5.84 16.35 19.37
CA ASP A 191 4.92 17.45 19.19
C ASP A 191 4.87 17.91 17.73
N LYS A 192 3.95 18.80 17.38
CA LYS A 192 3.79 19.36 16.02
C LYS A 192 5.02 20.06 15.46
N ASN A 193 5.98 20.46 16.32
CA ASN A 193 7.21 21.13 15.97
C ASN A 193 8.42 20.17 15.90
N GLY A 194 8.18 18.86 16.12
CA GLY A 194 9.20 17.83 16.05
C GLY A 194 9.98 17.61 17.36
N LYS A 195 9.54 18.18 18.49
CA LYS A 195 10.15 17.91 19.79
C LYS A 195 9.68 16.55 20.32
N LEU A 196 10.64 15.71 20.70
CA LEU A 196 10.36 14.40 21.30
C LEU A 196 9.51 14.56 22.58
N ILE A 197 8.44 13.77 22.66
CA ILE A 197 7.58 13.67 23.85
C ILE A 197 7.85 12.36 24.60
N ARG A 198 7.76 11.23 23.90
CA ARG A 198 7.95 9.88 24.46
C ARG A 198 8.22 8.83 23.38
N GLN A 199 8.64 7.67 23.87
CA GLN A 199 8.82 6.49 23.03
C GLN A 199 8.39 5.23 23.81
N TRP A 200 7.81 4.24 23.12
CA TRP A 200 7.46 2.94 23.68
C TRP A 200 7.57 1.85 22.61
N GLY A 201 7.37 0.59 23.02
CA GLY A 201 7.45 -0.56 22.12
C GLY A 201 8.85 -1.18 22.13
N GLY A 202 9.41 -1.33 20.96
CA GLY A 202 10.63 -2.12 20.73
C GLY A 202 10.30 -3.52 20.24
N LYS A 203 11.32 -4.26 19.80
CA LYS A 203 11.15 -5.63 19.31
C LYS A 203 10.85 -6.61 20.43
N GLY A 204 9.80 -7.43 20.29
CA GLY A 204 9.41 -8.46 21.25
C GLY A 204 8.01 -9.00 21.04
N ASP A 205 7.61 -9.95 21.91
CA ASP A 205 6.39 -10.76 21.78
C ASP A 205 5.34 -10.43 22.84
N THR A 206 5.51 -9.33 23.58
CA THR A 206 4.54 -8.90 24.62
C THR A 206 3.44 -8.02 24.01
N ASN A 207 2.45 -7.70 24.81
CA ASN A 207 1.37 -6.78 24.38
C ASN A 207 1.88 -5.39 24.02
N GLU A 208 2.94 -4.92 24.66
CA GLU A 208 3.51 -3.58 24.50
C GLU A 208 4.60 -3.49 23.43
N THR A 209 5.14 -4.64 22.96
CA THR A 209 6.23 -4.73 22.00
C THR A 209 5.74 -5.23 20.64
N PHE A 210 6.60 -5.21 19.60
CA PHE A 210 6.20 -5.54 18.24
C PHE A 210 7.23 -6.43 17.54
N ASP A 211 6.79 -7.19 16.55
CA ASP A 211 7.65 -7.65 15.46
C ASP A 211 7.15 -7.03 14.14
N CYS A 212 7.81 -5.97 13.71
CA CYS A 212 7.47 -5.09 12.59
C CYS A 212 6.20 -4.25 12.85
N CYS A 213 6.32 -3.17 13.66
CA CYS A 213 5.30 -2.12 13.78
C CYS A 213 5.24 -1.31 12.48
N HIS A 214 4.58 -1.86 11.44
CA HIS A 214 4.70 -1.37 10.08
C HIS A 214 3.85 -0.13 9.78
N GLY A 215 2.65 -0.06 10.34
CA GLY A 215 1.69 1.02 10.09
C GLY A 215 1.09 1.54 11.39
N ILE A 216 0.62 2.76 11.36
CA ILE A 216 -0.06 3.41 12.49
C ILE A 216 -1.15 4.35 11.98
N THR A 217 -2.26 4.44 12.72
CA THR A 217 -3.29 5.46 12.50
C THR A 217 -3.92 5.89 13.81
N VAL A 218 -4.46 7.11 13.84
CA VAL A 218 -5.30 7.58 14.96
C VAL A 218 -6.74 7.13 14.71
N ASP A 219 -7.24 6.20 15.50
CA ASP A 219 -8.61 5.72 15.45
C ASP A 219 -9.54 6.66 16.22
N ARG A 220 -10.39 7.37 15.50
CA ARG A 220 -11.39 8.31 16.02
C ARG A 220 -12.82 7.80 15.87
N ARG A 221 -13.02 6.53 15.58
CA ARG A 221 -14.38 5.96 15.47
C ARG A 221 -15.15 6.12 16.77
N VAL A 222 -14.45 6.15 17.93
CA VAL A 222 -14.99 6.61 19.20
C VAL A 222 -14.44 7.99 19.50
N ALA A 223 -15.16 9.04 19.08
CA ALA A 223 -14.67 10.42 19.11
C ALA A 223 -14.27 10.92 20.53
N ALA A 224 -14.97 10.46 21.56
CA ALA A 224 -14.68 10.83 22.97
C ALA A 224 -13.39 10.16 23.52
N ASN A 225 -12.91 9.10 22.86
CA ASN A 225 -11.73 8.36 23.32
C ASN A 225 -10.91 7.88 22.10
N PRO A 226 -10.22 8.79 21.40
CA PRO A 226 -9.37 8.41 20.27
C PRO A 226 -8.20 7.53 20.74
N THR A 227 -7.82 6.57 19.89
CA THR A 227 -6.74 5.62 20.17
C THR A 227 -5.77 5.52 18.99
N LEU A 228 -4.64 4.87 19.20
CA LEU A 228 -3.74 4.48 18.13
C LEU A 228 -4.00 3.03 17.76
N LEU A 229 -4.12 2.75 16.46
CA LEU A 229 -4.00 1.40 15.93
C LEU A 229 -2.62 1.26 15.32
N VAL A 230 -1.83 0.34 15.84
CA VAL A 230 -0.46 0.04 15.38
C VAL A 230 -0.46 -1.37 14.81
N THR A 231 0.05 -1.52 13.62
CA THR A 231 0.23 -2.84 13.01
C THR A 231 1.38 -3.59 13.70
N ASP A 232 1.11 -4.79 14.16
CA ASP A 232 2.13 -5.76 14.56
C ASP A 232 2.19 -6.86 13.50
N ARG A 233 2.86 -6.53 12.37
CA ARG A 233 2.68 -7.23 11.10
C ARG A 233 3.07 -8.70 11.16
N ARG A 234 4.20 -9.04 11.81
CA ARG A 234 4.66 -10.43 11.87
C ARG A 234 3.90 -11.27 12.88
N HIS A 235 3.23 -10.62 13.83
CA HIS A 235 2.29 -11.29 14.72
C HIS A 235 0.87 -11.37 14.15
N ASN A 236 0.66 -10.89 12.90
CA ASN A 236 -0.65 -10.90 12.22
C ASN A 236 -1.73 -10.20 13.06
N ALA A 237 -1.46 -8.99 13.51
CA ALA A 237 -2.34 -8.28 14.42
C ALA A 237 -2.30 -6.76 14.21
N LEU A 238 -3.37 -6.12 14.68
CA LEU A 238 -3.38 -4.70 15.02
C LEU A 238 -3.41 -4.59 16.55
N LYS A 239 -2.57 -3.75 17.12
CA LYS A 239 -2.55 -3.43 18.55
C LYS A 239 -3.11 -2.05 18.79
N ARG A 240 -3.99 -1.94 19.76
CA ARG A 240 -4.62 -0.68 20.16
C ARG A 240 -3.92 -0.11 21.38
N PHE A 241 -3.59 1.17 21.31
CA PHE A 241 -2.99 1.94 22.40
C PHE A 241 -3.78 3.21 22.63
N SER A 242 -3.74 3.74 23.87
CA SER A 242 -4.13 5.12 24.09
C SER A 242 -3.14 6.08 23.42
N LEU A 243 -3.50 7.36 23.29
CA LEU A 243 -2.62 8.38 22.67
C LEU A 243 -1.34 8.62 23.50
N ASP A 244 -1.31 8.20 24.75
CA ASP A 244 -0.11 8.25 25.61
C ASP A 244 0.69 6.95 25.65
N GLY A 245 0.36 5.99 24.75
CA GLY A 245 1.14 4.77 24.52
C GLY A 245 0.83 3.59 25.43
N LYS A 246 -0.30 3.60 26.18
CA LYS A 246 -0.71 2.46 27.02
C LYS A 246 -1.48 1.44 26.19
N TYR A 247 -1.06 0.20 26.24
CA TYR A 247 -1.74 -0.91 25.57
C TYR A 247 -3.18 -1.07 26.07
N GLN A 248 -4.08 -1.40 25.15
CA GLN A 248 -5.51 -1.62 25.43
C GLN A 248 -6.01 -2.97 24.94
N SER A 249 -5.73 -3.35 23.68
CA SER A 249 -6.22 -4.59 23.10
C SER A 249 -5.43 -5.01 21.86
N THR A 250 -5.63 -6.26 21.45
CA THR A 250 -5.10 -6.82 20.19
C THR A 250 -6.24 -7.36 19.33
N ILE A 251 -6.22 -7.00 18.07
CA ILE A 251 -7.11 -7.53 17.01
C ILE A 251 -6.29 -8.55 16.23
N ALA A 252 -6.57 -9.84 16.42
CA ALA A 252 -5.88 -10.91 15.72
C ALA A 252 -6.40 -11.03 14.28
N LEU A 253 -5.49 -11.08 13.33
CA LEU A 253 -5.75 -11.18 11.88
C LEU A 253 -4.97 -12.35 11.28
N PRO A 254 -5.27 -13.59 11.65
CA PRO A 254 -4.48 -14.77 11.28
C PRO A 254 -4.35 -14.88 9.75
N GLY A 255 -3.13 -15.14 9.31
CA GLY A 255 -2.77 -15.22 7.89
C GLY A 255 -2.51 -13.87 7.22
N SER A 256 -2.57 -12.73 7.94
CA SER A 256 -2.53 -11.40 7.33
C SER A 256 -1.27 -10.61 7.74
N TYR A 257 -0.32 -10.46 6.83
CA TYR A 257 0.71 -9.43 6.96
C TYR A 257 0.13 -8.07 6.53
N ILE A 258 -0.71 -7.50 7.40
CA ILE A 258 -1.36 -6.22 7.16
C ILE A 258 -0.35 -5.06 7.23
N CYS A 259 -0.53 -4.06 6.37
CA CYS A 259 0.33 -2.87 6.33
C CYS A 259 -0.24 -1.75 7.20
N ARG A 260 -0.80 -0.69 6.62
CA ARG A 260 -1.37 0.43 7.37
C ARG A 260 -2.88 0.22 7.60
N PRO A 261 -3.43 0.44 8.81
CA PRO A 261 -4.87 0.56 9.00
C PRO A 261 -5.34 1.94 8.55
N VAL A 262 -6.32 1.99 7.67
CA VAL A 262 -6.96 3.21 7.15
C VAL A 262 -8.41 3.25 7.62
N ILE A 263 -8.84 4.36 8.22
CA ILE A 263 -10.20 4.50 8.74
C ILE A 263 -11.06 5.30 7.77
N ARG A 264 -12.20 4.72 7.39
CA ARG A 264 -13.24 5.40 6.63
C ARG A 264 -14.60 5.10 7.26
N GLY A 265 -15.29 6.15 7.72
CA GLY A 265 -16.53 5.98 8.48
C GLY A 265 -16.32 5.12 9.74
N GLU A 266 -17.11 4.07 9.89
CA GLU A 266 -16.99 3.12 11.01
C GLU A 266 -16.03 1.95 10.73
N ASN A 267 -15.45 1.87 9.52
CA ASN A 267 -14.67 0.71 9.08
C ASN A 267 -13.17 0.98 9.08
N ILE A 268 -12.40 -0.10 9.24
CA ILE A 268 -10.95 -0.15 9.03
C ILE A 268 -10.70 -0.88 7.72
N TYR A 269 -9.85 -0.30 6.88
CA TYR A 269 -9.35 -0.91 5.65
C TYR A 269 -7.85 -1.12 5.79
N GLY A 270 -7.33 -2.22 5.25
CA GLY A 270 -5.91 -2.46 5.24
C GLY A 270 -5.48 -3.32 4.06
N ALA A 271 -4.34 -2.96 3.48
CA ALA A 271 -3.67 -3.82 2.53
C ALA A 271 -2.94 -4.93 3.28
N VAL A 272 -3.17 -6.17 2.89
CA VAL A 272 -2.39 -7.33 3.31
C VAL A 272 -1.39 -7.63 2.22
N PHE A 273 -0.11 -7.27 2.43
CA PHE A 273 0.85 -7.38 1.36
C PHE A 273 1.16 -8.85 1.02
N ARG A 274 0.99 -9.74 1.99
CA ARG A 274 1.22 -11.18 1.84
C ARG A 274 0.43 -11.96 2.87
N SER A 275 -0.10 -13.14 2.49
CA SER A 275 -0.62 -14.11 3.44
C SER A 275 0.51 -14.94 4.03
N THR A 276 0.53 -15.15 5.35
CA THR A 276 1.50 -16.03 6.02
C THR A 276 1.19 -17.50 5.82
N SER A 277 -0.09 -17.81 5.53
CA SER A 277 -0.58 -19.18 5.30
C SER A 277 -0.40 -19.65 3.86
N ASP A 278 0.16 -18.81 2.99
CA ASP A 278 0.36 -19.10 1.58
C ASP A 278 1.86 -19.31 1.28
N SER A 279 2.22 -20.40 0.63
CA SER A 279 3.60 -20.70 0.23
C SER A 279 4.10 -19.79 -0.91
N TYR A 280 3.19 -19.06 -1.59
CA TYR A 280 3.57 -18.20 -2.69
C TYR A 280 3.80 -16.76 -2.22
N PRO A 281 4.83 -16.07 -2.72
CA PRO A 281 5.13 -14.69 -2.31
C PRO A 281 4.05 -13.69 -2.72
N ASP A 282 3.42 -13.88 -3.89
CA ASP A 282 2.37 -13.02 -4.44
C ASP A 282 0.99 -13.36 -3.87
N SER A 283 0.82 -13.23 -2.57
CA SER A 283 -0.35 -13.71 -1.83
C SER A 283 -1.16 -12.59 -1.15
N GLY A 284 -1.10 -11.36 -1.71
CA GLY A 284 -1.75 -10.21 -1.13
C GLY A 284 -3.24 -10.05 -1.46
N TYR A 285 -3.96 -9.33 -0.60
CA TYR A 285 -5.38 -8.98 -0.71
C TYR A 285 -5.69 -7.75 0.16
N ILE A 286 -6.94 -7.27 0.12
CA ILE A 286 -7.41 -6.19 0.99
C ILE A 286 -8.24 -6.78 2.12
N GLN A 287 -8.23 -6.16 3.30
CA GLN A 287 -9.02 -6.57 4.45
C GLN A 287 -9.85 -5.40 4.96
N ILE A 288 -11.14 -5.66 5.25
CA ILE A 288 -12.09 -4.65 5.75
C ILE A 288 -12.68 -5.16 7.05
N LEU A 289 -12.54 -4.34 8.11
CA LEU A 289 -13.10 -4.63 9.43
C LEU A 289 -14.25 -3.65 9.72
N ASP A 290 -15.26 -4.12 10.43
CA ASP A 290 -16.39 -3.31 10.90
C ASP A 290 -16.06 -2.50 12.17
N LYS A 291 -17.05 -1.77 12.68
CA LYS A 291 -16.95 -0.99 13.93
C LYS A 291 -16.62 -1.81 15.18
N ASN A 292 -16.82 -3.12 15.14
CA ASN A 292 -16.53 -4.05 16.22
C ASN A 292 -15.18 -4.76 16.03
N ASP A 293 -14.35 -4.24 15.11
CA ASP A 293 -13.05 -4.79 14.74
C ASP A 293 -13.13 -6.23 14.15
N LYS A 294 -14.29 -6.64 13.60
CA LYS A 294 -14.47 -7.92 12.91
C LYS A 294 -14.22 -7.79 11.43
N VAL A 295 -13.44 -8.69 10.84
CA VAL A 295 -13.24 -8.77 9.41
C VAL A 295 -14.55 -9.17 8.74
N ILE A 296 -15.06 -8.31 7.87
CA ILE A 296 -16.34 -8.48 7.17
C ILE A 296 -16.19 -8.72 5.67
N SER A 297 -15.06 -8.28 5.09
CA SER A 297 -14.77 -8.49 3.67
C SER A 297 -13.27 -8.56 3.44
N THR A 298 -12.88 -9.33 2.43
CA THR A 298 -11.49 -9.45 1.98
C THR A 298 -11.44 -9.39 0.45
N PRO A 299 -11.55 -8.18 -0.15
CA PRO A 299 -11.42 -8.06 -1.60
C PRO A 299 -10.11 -8.69 -2.11
N GLY A 300 -10.23 -9.67 -3.00
CA GLY A 300 -9.11 -10.48 -3.49
C GLY A 300 -8.58 -11.55 -2.53
N GLY A 301 -9.25 -11.77 -1.41
CA GLY A 301 -8.95 -12.80 -0.42
C GLY A 301 -10.08 -13.82 -0.24
N SER A 302 -9.86 -14.79 0.65
CA SER A 302 -10.85 -15.80 1.04
C SER A 302 -12.04 -15.17 1.78
N VAL A 303 -13.20 -15.81 1.73
CA VAL A 303 -14.37 -15.37 2.52
C VAL A 303 -14.02 -15.36 4.02
N PRO A 304 -14.23 -14.24 4.75
CA PRO A 304 -14.00 -14.21 6.19
C PRO A 304 -14.95 -15.19 6.90
N THR A 305 -14.39 -16.12 7.63
CA THR A 305 -15.14 -17.08 8.44
C THR A 305 -14.66 -17.06 9.89
N TYR A 306 -15.57 -17.39 10.79
CA TYR A 306 -15.30 -17.41 12.23
C TYR A 306 -15.62 -18.77 12.82
N GLN A 307 -14.73 -19.30 13.64
CA GLN A 307 -14.93 -20.51 14.42
C GLN A 307 -14.74 -20.17 15.90
N ASP A 308 -15.70 -20.49 16.73
CA ASP A 308 -15.71 -20.15 18.16
C ASP A 308 -15.42 -18.66 18.43
N GLY A 309 -15.97 -17.79 17.60
CA GLY A 309 -15.79 -16.34 17.68
C GLY A 309 -14.43 -15.81 17.22
N LYS A 310 -13.52 -16.67 16.77
CA LYS A 310 -12.18 -16.31 16.27
C LYS A 310 -12.18 -16.34 14.75
N LEU A 311 -11.54 -15.36 14.14
CA LEU A 311 -11.30 -15.32 12.69
C LEU A 311 -10.44 -16.52 12.28
N THR A 312 -10.84 -17.23 11.24
CA THR A 312 -10.00 -18.28 10.65
C THR A 312 -8.91 -17.67 9.79
N GLU A 313 -7.86 -18.43 9.48
CA GLU A 313 -6.77 -17.96 8.61
C GLU A 313 -7.27 -17.45 7.28
N GLN A 314 -6.82 -16.26 6.91
CA GLN A 314 -7.15 -15.63 5.65
C GLN A 314 -6.06 -15.87 4.61
N ARG A 315 -6.50 -16.04 3.34
CA ARG A 315 -5.61 -16.32 2.20
C ARG A 315 -6.05 -15.53 0.99
N LYS A 316 -5.16 -15.37 0.02
CA LYS A 316 -5.49 -14.81 -1.29
C LYS A 316 -6.51 -15.68 -2.04
N ASP A 317 -7.49 -15.07 -2.69
CA ASP A 317 -8.25 -15.69 -3.77
C ASP A 317 -7.41 -15.73 -5.05
N ARG A 318 -6.84 -16.86 -5.37
CA ARG A 318 -5.94 -16.99 -6.52
C ARG A 318 -6.62 -16.92 -7.87
N THR A 319 -7.95 -17.08 -7.89
CA THR A 319 -8.74 -17.05 -9.13
C THR A 319 -9.08 -15.61 -9.54
N ASN A 320 -9.47 -14.79 -8.56
CA ASN A 320 -10.08 -13.48 -8.83
C ASN A 320 -9.26 -12.29 -8.33
N SER A 321 -8.22 -12.50 -7.53
CA SER A 321 -7.43 -11.40 -6.99
C SER A 321 -6.57 -10.72 -8.06
N PRO A 322 -6.70 -9.39 -8.24
CA PRO A 322 -5.86 -8.63 -9.15
C PRO A 322 -4.51 -8.24 -8.52
N PHE A 323 -4.29 -8.56 -7.24
CA PHE A 323 -3.15 -8.06 -6.47
C PHE A 323 -1.97 -9.03 -6.48
N LEU A 324 -0.76 -8.46 -6.43
CA LEU A 324 0.47 -9.17 -6.07
C LEU A 324 0.81 -8.91 -4.61
N HIS A 325 1.30 -7.71 -4.31
CA HIS A 325 1.68 -7.26 -2.97
C HIS A 325 1.07 -5.89 -2.68
N PRO A 326 -0.25 -5.81 -2.41
CA PRO A 326 -0.87 -4.54 -2.03
C PRO A 326 -0.21 -4.05 -0.73
N HIS A 327 0.21 -2.79 -0.74
CA HIS A 327 0.96 -2.21 0.35
C HIS A 327 0.17 -1.14 1.11
N ASP A 328 -0.68 -0.41 0.40
CA ASP A 328 -1.57 0.58 1.00
C ASP A 328 -2.92 0.63 0.31
N VAL A 329 -3.89 1.17 1.02
CA VAL A 329 -5.21 1.53 0.50
C VAL A 329 -5.53 2.99 0.84
N LEU A 330 -6.08 3.70 -0.13
CA LEU A 330 -6.81 4.94 0.08
C LEU A 330 -8.28 4.69 -0.20
N VAL A 331 -9.18 5.16 0.66
CA VAL A 331 -10.63 5.07 0.46
C VAL A 331 -11.20 6.47 0.33
N ASP A 332 -11.80 6.78 -0.82
CA ASP A 332 -12.37 8.09 -1.08
C ASP A 332 -13.80 8.26 -0.56
N GLU A 333 -14.40 9.42 -0.81
CA GLU A 333 -15.75 9.76 -0.37
C GLU A 333 -16.85 8.94 -1.04
N ASP A 334 -16.55 8.28 -2.17
CA ASP A 334 -17.47 7.40 -2.91
C ASP A 334 -17.26 5.92 -2.52
N ASP A 335 -16.50 5.65 -1.45
CA ASP A 335 -16.07 4.33 -1.00
C ASP A 335 -15.28 3.54 -2.06
N SER A 336 -14.71 4.21 -3.07
CA SER A 336 -13.74 3.60 -3.97
C SER A 336 -12.42 3.37 -3.24
N ILE A 337 -11.77 2.26 -3.52
CA ILE A 337 -10.47 1.91 -2.94
C ILE A 337 -9.38 2.06 -4.01
N TYR A 338 -8.33 2.80 -3.69
CA TYR A 338 -7.12 2.88 -4.51
C TYR A 338 -6.04 2.08 -3.81
N VAL A 339 -5.37 1.21 -4.54
CA VAL A 339 -4.43 0.21 -3.99
C VAL A 339 -3.05 0.44 -4.56
N ALA A 340 -2.12 0.85 -3.72
CA ALA A 340 -0.69 0.88 -4.04
C ALA A 340 -0.08 -0.51 -3.84
N GLN A 341 0.93 -0.89 -4.65
CA GLN A 341 1.56 -2.20 -4.57
C GLN A 341 3.09 -2.11 -4.54
N TRP A 342 3.71 -2.83 -3.62
CA TRP A 342 5.15 -3.01 -3.48
C TRP A 342 5.63 -4.25 -4.24
N ALA A 343 6.86 -4.22 -4.77
CA ALA A 343 7.49 -5.34 -5.49
C ALA A 343 6.57 -6.01 -6.54
N SER A 344 5.74 -5.21 -7.21
CA SER A 344 4.70 -5.67 -8.14
C SER A 344 5.06 -5.37 -9.60
N LYS A 345 6.34 -5.52 -9.97
CA LYS A 345 6.84 -5.32 -11.33
C LYS A 345 6.62 -3.88 -11.84
N LYS A 346 6.77 -2.89 -10.97
CA LYS A 346 6.60 -1.46 -11.29
C LYS A 346 5.21 -1.11 -11.79
N THR A 347 4.18 -1.71 -11.19
CA THR A 347 2.78 -1.45 -11.59
C THR A 347 2.27 -0.17 -10.96
N TYR A 348 1.47 0.58 -11.73
CA TYR A 348 0.69 1.70 -11.22
C TYR A 348 -0.41 1.22 -10.27
N PRO A 349 -0.99 2.11 -9.44
CA PRO A 349 -2.06 1.74 -8.52
C PRO A 349 -3.28 1.15 -9.23
N ILE A 350 -4.05 0.36 -8.49
CA ILE A 350 -5.31 -0.22 -8.94
C ILE A 350 -6.46 0.53 -8.26
N LYS A 351 -7.47 0.97 -9.03
CA LYS A 351 -8.72 1.49 -8.48
C LYS A 351 -9.78 0.40 -8.44
N LEU A 352 -10.48 0.34 -7.33
CA LEU A 352 -11.66 -0.50 -7.12
C LEU A 352 -12.88 0.40 -6.89
N GLU A 353 -13.94 0.26 -7.68
CA GLU A 353 -15.21 0.95 -7.45
C GLU A 353 -16.16 0.07 -6.63
N ARG A 354 -16.81 0.67 -5.63
CA ARG A 354 -17.85 0.00 -4.84
C ARG A 354 -19.02 -0.40 -5.74
N VAL A 355 -19.48 -1.64 -5.63
CA VAL A 355 -20.64 -2.15 -6.36
C VAL A 355 -21.62 -2.76 -5.36
N ALA A 356 -22.41 -1.93 -4.73
CA ALA A 356 -23.47 -2.30 -3.78
C ALA A 356 -23.09 -3.32 -2.68
#